data_b1d8cad44d05455c57178866a78c9cc3
#
_entry.id   b1d8cad44d05455c57178866a78c9cc3
#
_cell.length_a   1.000
_cell.length_b   1.000
_cell.length_c   1.000
_cell.angle_alpha   90.00
_cell.angle_beta   90.00
_cell.angle_gamma   90.00
#
_symmetry.space_group_name_H-M   'P 1'
#
loop_
_entity.id
_entity.type
_entity.pdbx_description
1 polymer ?
#
loop_
_entity_poly.entity_id
_entity_poly.type
_entity_poly.pdbx_seq_one_letter_code
_entity_poly.pdbx_strand_id
1 'polypeptide(L)'
;MGLPNPGAEHYADEVRTLKEMDIPVIASFFGGSVEEFAEVASTLSESGADALELNASCPNVQEELGMLASDAGNVERVTAAVREETRLPLFVKLSPNVTDIKEIAAAAERGGADAITAVNTLKGMVIDIDFRRPILTNVTGGLSGPAMKPIALRCVWEVAEAVEVPVIGCGGVTTWEDAVEYLLAGASMLEIGTAVMTHGFEVYGQVNMGIRRYLEDNGFSGIKEVVGLAHQTGEEQSSRADRCNIRV
;
A
#
# COMPACT_ATOMS: atom_id res chain seq x y z
N MET A 1 14.89 -11.53 -3.80
CA MET A 1 15.68 -10.54 -3.06
C MET A 1 15.15 -10.57 -1.64
N GLY A 2 16.00 -10.72 -0.62
CA GLY A 2 15.57 -10.58 0.77
C GLY A 2 15.24 -9.10 1.07
N LEU A 3 15.22 -8.75 2.35
CA LEU A 3 15.07 -7.36 2.81
C LEU A 3 16.43 -6.80 3.31
N PRO A 4 17.49 -6.75 2.45
CA PRO A 4 18.74 -6.14 2.86
C PRO A 4 18.50 -4.67 3.12
N ASN A 5 18.89 -4.22 4.29
CA ASN A 5 18.78 -2.82 4.69
C ASN A 5 19.98 -2.47 5.60
N PRO A 6 20.31 -1.19 5.72
CA PRO A 6 21.47 -0.75 6.51
C PRO A 6 21.19 -0.63 8.02
N GLY A 7 19.97 -0.92 8.46
CA GLY A 7 19.49 -0.66 9.82
C GLY A 7 18.84 0.71 9.99
N ALA A 8 18.05 0.87 11.07
CA ALA A 8 17.19 2.02 11.28
C ALA A 8 17.95 3.36 11.37
N GLU A 9 19.09 3.38 12.07
CA GLU A 9 19.91 4.61 12.23
C GLU A 9 20.43 5.12 10.88
N HIS A 10 21.01 4.23 10.06
CA HIS A 10 21.52 4.62 8.74
C HIS A 10 20.37 5.03 7.79
N TYR A 11 19.25 4.35 7.87
CA TYR A 11 18.07 4.71 7.10
C TYR A 11 17.50 6.09 7.52
N ALA A 12 17.56 6.42 8.80
CA ALA A 12 17.22 7.77 9.28
C ALA A 12 18.12 8.85 8.66
N ASP A 13 19.42 8.58 8.47
CA ASP A 13 20.34 9.52 7.79
C ASP A 13 19.98 9.69 6.30
N GLU A 14 19.59 8.61 5.63
CA GLU A 14 19.09 8.68 4.24
C GLU A 14 17.82 9.54 4.15
N VAL A 15 16.87 9.38 5.09
CA VAL A 15 15.65 10.19 5.16
C VAL A 15 16.00 11.67 5.34
N ARG A 16 16.92 12.02 6.25
CA ARG A 16 17.39 13.41 6.44
C ARG A 16 17.94 14.01 5.14
N THR A 17 18.74 13.21 4.41
CA THR A 17 19.28 13.63 3.10
C THR A 17 18.18 13.87 2.07
N LEU A 18 17.16 13.01 2.00
CA LEU A 18 16.02 13.21 1.09
C LEU A 18 15.21 14.46 1.46
N LYS A 19 15.08 14.78 2.74
CA LYS A 19 14.38 15.99 3.20
C LYS A 19 15.03 17.30 2.78
N GLU A 20 16.34 17.29 2.48
CA GLU A 20 17.02 18.46 1.90
C GLU A 20 16.49 18.81 0.48
N MET A 21 15.82 17.88 -0.19
CA MET A 21 15.21 18.07 -1.51
C MET A 21 13.81 18.71 -1.49
N ASP A 22 13.29 19.04 -0.30
CA ASP A 22 11.94 19.61 -0.08
C ASP A 22 10.81 18.78 -0.71
N ILE A 23 10.92 17.46 -0.58
CA ILE A 23 9.90 16.48 -1.01
C ILE A 23 9.28 15.77 0.19
N PRO A 24 7.99 15.40 0.13
CA PRO A 24 7.39 14.54 1.15
C PRO A 24 8.07 13.15 1.16
N VAL A 25 8.42 12.67 2.34
CA VAL A 25 9.08 11.37 2.54
C VAL A 25 8.24 10.50 3.48
N ILE A 26 7.80 9.34 2.99
CA ILE A 26 7.16 8.29 3.77
C ILE A 26 8.20 7.21 4.03
N ALA A 27 8.61 7.03 5.28
CA ALA A 27 9.59 6.02 5.65
C ALA A 27 8.91 4.68 5.92
N SER A 28 9.14 3.69 5.04
CA SER A 28 8.59 2.34 5.18
C SER A 28 9.57 1.45 5.94
N PHE A 29 9.09 0.73 6.96
CA PHE A 29 9.91 -0.05 7.85
C PHE A 29 9.25 -1.38 8.28
N PHE A 30 10.05 -2.27 8.84
CA PHE A 30 9.59 -3.51 9.46
C PHE A 30 10.46 -3.84 10.70
N GLY A 31 9.97 -4.77 11.53
CA GLY A 31 10.67 -5.32 12.68
C GLY A 31 10.44 -6.83 12.80
N GLY A 32 11.20 -7.49 13.65
CA GLY A 32 11.07 -8.91 13.96
C GLY A 32 10.22 -9.19 15.22
N SER A 33 10.05 -8.19 16.10
CA SER A 33 9.22 -8.27 17.31
C SER A 33 8.41 -6.99 17.49
N VAL A 34 7.45 -6.97 18.42
CA VAL A 34 6.66 -5.76 18.75
C VAL A 34 7.58 -4.63 19.19
N GLU A 35 8.55 -4.95 20.03
CA GLU A 35 9.52 -4.02 20.60
C GLU A 35 10.41 -3.44 19.50
N GLU A 36 10.88 -4.26 18.57
CA GLU A 36 11.71 -3.81 17.44
C GLU A 36 10.91 -2.90 16.50
N PHE A 37 9.63 -3.20 16.21
CA PHE A 37 8.78 -2.30 15.44
C PHE A 37 8.66 -0.93 16.12
N ALA A 38 8.45 -0.89 17.44
CA ALA A 38 8.35 0.35 18.23
C ALA A 38 9.68 1.12 18.22
N GLU A 39 10.82 0.45 18.44
CA GLU A 39 12.14 1.06 18.44
C GLU A 39 12.50 1.69 17.09
N VAL A 40 12.24 0.96 15.98
CA VAL A 40 12.46 1.46 14.62
C VAL A 40 11.57 2.68 14.34
N ALA A 41 10.31 2.63 14.75
CA ALA A 41 9.37 3.75 14.58
C ALA A 41 9.84 5.00 15.34
N SER A 42 10.32 4.84 16.59
CA SER A 42 10.89 5.92 17.39
C SER A 42 12.08 6.57 16.66
N THR A 43 13.03 5.76 16.21
CA THR A 43 14.21 6.23 15.47
C THR A 43 13.84 6.99 14.19
N LEU A 44 12.91 6.46 13.40
CA LEU A 44 12.48 7.09 12.15
C LEU A 44 11.62 8.36 12.38
N SER A 45 10.91 8.45 13.50
CA SER A 45 10.15 9.65 13.85
C SER A 45 11.04 10.87 14.04
N GLU A 46 12.29 10.67 14.46
CA GLU A 46 13.29 11.72 14.63
C GLU A 46 14.07 12.04 13.33
N SER A 47 13.83 11.29 12.25
CA SER A 47 14.55 11.46 10.99
C SER A 47 14.09 12.66 10.15
N GLY A 48 12.92 13.23 10.46
CA GLY A 48 12.26 14.28 9.67
C GLY A 48 11.34 13.73 8.57
N ALA A 49 11.02 12.44 8.57
CA ALA A 49 9.99 11.87 7.70
C ALA A 49 8.63 12.56 7.91
N ASP A 50 7.83 12.65 6.86
CA ASP A 50 6.48 13.25 6.93
C ASP A 50 5.42 12.24 7.35
N ALA A 51 5.68 10.95 7.14
CA ALA A 51 4.85 9.83 7.57
C ALA A 51 5.70 8.56 7.72
N LEU A 52 5.17 7.59 8.46
CA LEU A 52 5.73 6.25 8.58
C LEU A 52 4.81 5.23 7.92
N GLU A 53 5.38 4.23 7.25
CA GLU A 53 4.64 3.06 6.76
C GLU A 53 5.15 1.81 7.45
N LEU A 54 4.35 1.25 8.37
CA LEU A 54 4.57 -0.04 9.00
C LEU A 54 4.28 -1.16 7.98
N ASN A 55 5.30 -1.94 7.61
CA ASN A 55 5.12 -3.11 6.75
C ASN A 55 4.72 -4.33 7.56
N ALA A 56 3.41 -4.53 7.76
CA ALA A 56 2.86 -5.67 8.50
C ALA A 56 2.96 -7.00 7.74
N SER A 57 3.45 -6.99 6.49
CA SER A 57 3.48 -8.18 5.62
C SER A 57 4.81 -8.94 5.66
N CYS A 58 5.74 -8.60 6.55
CA CYS A 58 7.06 -9.22 6.62
C CYS A 58 6.96 -10.71 7.03
N PRO A 59 7.49 -11.65 6.21
CA PRO A 59 7.45 -13.08 6.53
C PRO A 59 8.51 -13.52 7.55
N ASN A 60 9.43 -12.65 7.95
CA ASN A 60 10.59 -12.95 8.79
C ASN A 60 10.41 -12.53 10.26
N VAL A 61 9.19 -12.50 10.75
CA VAL A 61 8.89 -12.19 12.15
C VAL A 61 9.23 -13.40 13.02
N GLN A 62 9.77 -13.18 14.22
CA GLN A 62 10.15 -14.24 15.14
C GLN A 62 8.96 -15.14 15.50
N GLU A 63 9.22 -16.38 15.93
CA GLU A 63 8.22 -17.41 16.27
C GLU A 63 7.11 -16.92 17.22
N GLU A 64 7.38 -15.93 18.07
CA GLU A 64 6.43 -15.35 19.01
C GLU A 64 5.28 -14.53 18.37
N LEU A 65 5.51 -13.91 17.22
CA LEU A 65 4.48 -13.16 16.49
C LEU A 65 3.79 -14.01 15.43
N GLY A 66 4.28 -15.23 15.20
CA GLY A 66 3.75 -16.11 14.17
C GLY A 66 3.82 -15.44 12.78
N MET A 67 2.79 -15.63 11.95
CA MET A 67 2.63 -14.88 10.72
C MET A 67 1.89 -13.56 11.02
N LEU A 68 2.61 -12.53 11.43
CA LEU A 68 2.05 -11.20 11.72
C LEU A 68 0.96 -10.79 10.71
N ALA A 69 1.28 -10.96 9.42
CA ALA A 69 0.40 -10.58 8.31
C ALA A 69 -0.99 -11.22 8.32
N SER A 70 -1.18 -12.37 8.98
CA SER A 70 -2.43 -13.15 8.92
C SER A 70 -3.18 -13.23 10.24
N ASP A 71 -2.70 -12.55 11.28
CA ASP A 71 -3.33 -12.52 12.60
C ASP A 71 -3.75 -11.08 12.96
N ALA A 72 -5.04 -10.84 13.01
CA ALA A 72 -5.60 -9.53 13.30
C ALA A 72 -5.18 -8.99 14.68
N GLY A 73 -5.12 -9.84 15.70
CA GLY A 73 -4.69 -9.44 17.04
C GLY A 73 -3.22 -9.01 17.07
N ASN A 74 -2.35 -9.67 16.33
CA ASN A 74 -0.94 -9.28 16.20
C ASN A 74 -0.79 -7.97 15.44
N VAL A 75 -1.53 -7.76 14.35
CA VAL A 75 -1.50 -6.50 13.58
C VAL A 75 -1.98 -5.34 14.46
N GLU A 76 -3.08 -5.50 15.20
CA GLU A 76 -3.57 -4.48 16.12
C GLU A 76 -2.52 -4.15 17.20
N ARG A 77 -1.94 -5.17 17.84
CA ARG A 77 -0.92 -5.00 18.89
C ARG A 77 0.34 -4.29 18.40
N VAL A 78 0.88 -4.68 17.25
CA VAL A 78 2.08 -4.06 16.68
C VAL A 78 1.79 -2.63 16.26
N THR A 79 0.63 -2.38 15.62
CA THR A 79 0.23 -1.04 15.22
C THR A 79 0.06 -0.12 16.42
N ALA A 80 -0.55 -0.60 17.51
CA ALA A 80 -0.71 0.17 18.74
C ALA A 80 0.64 0.51 19.40
N ALA A 81 1.57 -0.46 19.46
CA ALA A 81 2.90 -0.22 20.01
C ALA A 81 3.68 0.83 19.20
N VAL A 82 3.62 0.76 17.87
CA VAL A 82 4.21 1.77 16.98
C VAL A 82 3.53 3.13 17.16
N ARG A 83 2.19 3.16 17.32
CA ARG A 83 1.46 4.41 17.55
C ARG A 83 1.87 5.14 18.83
N GLU A 84 2.26 4.41 19.86
CA GLU A 84 2.76 5.02 21.11
C GLU A 84 4.08 5.77 20.91
N GLU A 85 4.95 5.30 19.99
CA GLU A 85 6.28 5.85 19.72
C GLU A 85 6.29 7.00 18.70
N THR A 86 5.21 7.23 17.96
CA THR A 86 5.21 8.28 16.93
C THR A 86 3.98 9.18 16.99
N ARG A 87 4.12 10.42 16.53
CA ARG A 87 3.02 11.36 16.26
C ARG A 87 2.84 11.64 14.77
N LEU A 88 3.73 11.09 13.94
CA LEU A 88 3.62 11.20 12.49
C LEU A 88 2.41 10.40 11.99
N PRO A 89 1.84 10.74 10.83
CA PRO A 89 0.89 9.87 10.15
C PRO A 89 1.45 8.47 10.02
N LEU A 90 0.68 7.46 10.46
CA LEU A 90 1.06 6.05 10.47
C LEU A 90 0.23 5.28 9.45
N PHE A 91 0.86 4.81 8.40
CA PHE A 91 0.26 3.93 7.41
C PHE A 91 0.60 2.48 7.75
N VAL A 92 -0.34 1.56 7.51
CA VAL A 92 -0.10 0.13 7.73
C VAL A 92 -0.27 -0.62 6.43
N LYS A 93 0.81 -1.23 5.93
CA LYS A 93 0.83 -1.98 4.67
C LYS A 93 0.54 -3.44 4.88
N LEU A 94 -0.55 -3.89 4.27
CA LEU A 94 -1.09 -5.24 4.43
C LEU A 94 -0.60 -6.22 3.37
N SER A 95 -0.71 -7.51 3.71
CA SER A 95 -0.43 -8.63 2.81
C SER A 95 -1.71 -9.09 2.11
N PRO A 96 -1.67 -9.44 0.80
CA PRO A 96 -2.78 -10.12 0.13
C PRO A 96 -2.85 -11.62 0.48
N ASN A 97 -1.86 -12.15 1.22
CA ASN A 97 -1.73 -13.58 1.53
C ASN A 97 -2.50 -13.94 2.81
N VAL A 98 -3.74 -13.49 2.90
CA VAL A 98 -4.63 -13.67 4.05
C VAL A 98 -5.98 -14.19 3.59
N THR A 99 -6.73 -14.80 4.49
CA THR A 99 -8.07 -15.33 4.18
C THR A 99 -9.10 -14.20 4.11
N ASP A 100 -9.04 -13.26 5.04
CA ASP A 100 -9.93 -12.09 5.12
C ASP A 100 -9.10 -10.83 5.38
N ILE A 101 -8.96 -9.99 4.36
CA ILE A 101 -8.20 -8.75 4.48
C ILE A 101 -8.98 -7.67 5.23
N LYS A 102 -10.32 -7.74 5.26
CA LYS A 102 -11.17 -6.78 5.98
C LYS A 102 -10.90 -6.84 7.48
N GLU A 103 -10.81 -8.05 8.02
CA GLU A 103 -10.51 -8.26 9.44
C GLU A 103 -9.13 -7.68 9.82
N ILE A 104 -8.12 -7.90 8.97
CA ILE A 104 -6.76 -7.39 9.19
C ILE A 104 -6.72 -5.85 9.09
N ALA A 105 -7.42 -5.27 8.11
CA ALA A 105 -7.50 -3.82 7.93
C ALA A 105 -8.18 -3.13 9.13
N ALA A 106 -9.32 -3.66 9.58
CA ALA A 106 -10.02 -3.15 10.74
C ALA A 106 -9.17 -3.26 12.02
N ALA A 107 -8.35 -4.31 12.16
CA ALA A 107 -7.42 -4.45 13.28
C ALA A 107 -6.31 -3.40 13.25
N ALA A 108 -5.74 -3.10 12.08
CA ALA A 108 -4.75 -2.03 11.91
C ALA A 108 -5.35 -0.66 12.26
N GLU A 109 -6.58 -0.38 11.83
CA GLU A 109 -7.29 0.86 12.19
C GLU A 109 -7.52 0.97 13.70
N ARG A 110 -7.99 -0.10 14.37
CA ARG A 110 -8.14 -0.11 15.84
C ARG A 110 -6.81 0.09 16.57
N GLY A 111 -5.71 -0.40 16.00
CA GLY A 111 -4.35 -0.16 16.49
C GLY A 111 -3.85 1.27 16.32
N GLY A 112 -4.59 2.14 15.62
CA GLY A 112 -4.28 3.55 15.45
C GLY A 112 -3.60 3.90 14.13
N ALA A 113 -3.80 3.10 13.07
CA ALA A 113 -3.39 3.48 11.72
C ALA A 113 -4.17 4.71 11.23
N ASP A 114 -3.50 5.65 10.57
CA ASP A 114 -4.10 6.82 9.92
C ASP A 114 -4.45 6.53 8.45
N ALA A 115 -3.89 5.49 7.86
CA ALA A 115 -4.23 4.98 6.54
C ALA A 115 -3.83 3.50 6.39
N ILE A 116 -4.47 2.80 5.45
CA ILE A 116 -4.16 1.40 5.14
C ILE A 116 -3.62 1.29 3.72
N THR A 117 -2.41 0.72 3.55
CA THR A 117 -1.86 0.40 2.22
C THR A 117 -2.24 -1.04 1.82
N ALA A 118 -3.03 -1.16 0.80
CA ALA A 118 -3.46 -2.42 0.18
C ALA A 118 -2.89 -2.51 -1.25
N VAL A 119 -1.90 -3.37 -1.53
CA VAL A 119 -1.30 -4.42 -0.72
C VAL A 119 0.19 -4.62 -1.05
N ASN A 120 0.88 -5.43 -0.24
CA ASN A 120 2.21 -5.93 -0.57
C ASN A 120 2.11 -7.06 -1.64
N THR A 121 3.20 -7.74 -1.94
CA THR A 121 3.30 -8.77 -2.98
C THR A 121 2.56 -10.06 -2.63
N LEU A 122 2.04 -10.74 -3.65
CA LEU A 122 1.46 -12.07 -3.53
C LEU A 122 2.58 -13.13 -3.51
N LYS A 123 2.48 -14.11 -2.63
CA LYS A 123 3.47 -15.21 -2.54
C LYS A 123 3.40 -16.09 -3.77
N GLY A 124 4.54 -16.29 -4.42
CA GLY A 124 4.67 -17.10 -5.62
C GLY A 124 5.94 -17.94 -5.63
N MET A 125 6.07 -18.83 -6.63
CA MET A 125 7.24 -19.68 -6.82
C MET A 125 7.49 -19.93 -8.30
N VAL A 126 8.77 -20.14 -8.66
CA VAL A 126 9.18 -20.61 -9.99
C VAL A 126 10.15 -21.77 -9.83
N ILE A 127 9.97 -22.84 -10.63
CA ILE A 127 10.82 -24.02 -10.67
C ILE A 127 11.61 -24.02 -11.96
N ASP A 128 12.93 -24.22 -11.86
CA ASP A 128 13.80 -24.51 -12.98
C ASP A 128 13.63 -25.97 -13.37
N ILE A 129 13.14 -26.22 -14.58
CA ILE A 129 12.83 -27.58 -15.06
C ILE A 129 14.07 -28.37 -15.42
N ASP A 130 15.17 -27.71 -15.81
CA ASP A 130 16.43 -28.35 -16.17
C ASP A 130 17.19 -28.80 -14.92
N PHE A 131 17.29 -27.90 -13.93
CA PHE A 131 17.91 -28.20 -12.64
C PHE A 131 16.96 -28.85 -11.63
N ARG A 132 15.66 -28.92 -11.91
CA ARG A 132 14.60 -29.53 -11.06
C ARG A 132 14.61 -29.03 -9.62
N ARG A 133 14.74 -27.69 -9.46
CA ARG A 133 14.77 -27.01 -8.17
C ARG A 133 14.12 -25.62 -8.26
N PRO A 134 13.73 -25.03 -7.13
CA PRO A 134 13.29 -23.64 -7.09
C PRO A 134 14.37 -22.70 -7.62
N ILE A 135 13.98 -21.68 -8.41
CA ILE A 135 14.90 -20.63 -8.88
C ILE A 135 15.31 -19.72 -7.73
N LEU A 136 14.34 -19.38 -6.85
CA LEU A 136 14.59 -18.49 -5.74
C LEU A 136 15.28 -19.24 -4.58
N THR A 137 16.31 -18.64 -3.99
CA THR A 137 17.03 -19.20 -2.84
C THR A 137 16.10 -19.49 -1.66
N ASN A 138 15.11 -18.63 -1.41
CA ASN A 138 14.10 -18.79 -0.35
C ASN A 138 12.91 -19.63 -0.79
N VAL A 139 13.03 -20.42 -1.87
CA VAL A 139 11.97 -21.26 -2.46
C VAL A 139 10.80 -20.44 -3.03
N THR A 140 10.26 -19.53 -2.25
CA THR A 140 9.17 -18.63 -2.63
C THR A 140 9.62 -17.17 -2.62
N GLY A 141 8.87 -16.30 -3.31
CA GLY A 141 9.08 -14.84 -3.34
C GLY A 141 7.81 -14.09 -3.63
N GLY A 142 7.90 -12.77 -3.67
CA GLY A 142 6.77 -11.91 -3.96
C GLY A 142 6.54 -11.74 -5.46
N LEU A 143 5.34 -12.04 -5.93
CA LEU A 143 4.85 -11.65 -7.25
C LEU A 143 4.42 -10.19 -7.21
N SER A 144 4.93 -9.38 -8.14
CA SER A 144 4.56 -7.97 -8.33
C SER A 144 4.37 -7.66 -9.83
N GLY A 145 4.00 -6.42 -10.13
CA GLY A 145 3.77 -5.97 -11.51
C GLY A 145 2.34 -6.23 -12.00
N PRO A 146 2.06 -6.06 -13.31
CA PRO A 146 0.70 -6.01 -13.87
C PRO A 146 -0.17 -7.23 -13.55
N ALA A 147 0.44 -8.42 -13.46
CA ALA A 147 -0.28 -9.65 -13.14
C ALA A 147 -0.95 -9.63 -11.75
N MET A 148 -0.46 -8.76 -10.86
CA MET A 148 -1.00 -8.62 -9.51
C MET A 148 -2.20 -7.67 -9.43
N LYS A 149 -2.38 -6.76 -10.42
CA LYS A 149 -3.43 -5.73 -10.38
C LYS A 149 -4.82 -6.24 -9.99
N PRO A 150 -5.40 -7.29 -10.62
CA PRO A 150 -6.76 -7.71 -10.29
C PRO A 150 -6.90 -8.21 -8.85
N ILE A 151 -5.84 -8.75 -8.26
CA ILE A 151 -5.83 -9.22 -6.87
C ILE A 151 -5.74 -8.02 -5.92
N ALA A 152 -4.82 -7.09 -6.19
CA ALA A 152 -4.63 -5.91 -5.38
C ALA A 152 -5.85 -4.96 -5.44
N LEU A 153 -6.46 -4.80 -6.62
CA LEU A 153 -7.68 -4.00 -6.81
C LEU A 153 -8.85 -4.56 -5.97
N ARG A 154 -9.05 -5.90 -5.96
CA ARG A 154 -10.02 -6.56 -5.09
C ARG A 154 -9.74 -6.28 -3.62
N CYS A 155 -8.47 -6.36 -3.20
CA CYS A 155 -8.10 -6.07 -1.82
C CYS A 155 -8.40 -4.61 -1.44
N VAL A 156 -8.12 -3.64 -2.33
CA VAL A 156 -8.46 -2.23 -2.09
C VAL A 156 -9.97 -2.05 -1.92
N TRP A 157 -10.77 -2.68 -2.79
CA TRP A 157 -12.22 -2.67 -2.69
C TRP A 157 -12.70 -3.17 -1.32
N GLU A 158 -12.25 -4.36 -0.92
CA GLU A 158 -12.63 -4.98 0.34
C GLU A 158 -12.18 -4.17 1.57
N VAL A 159 -10.97 -3.59 1.53
CA VAL A 159 -10.46 -2.73 2.61
C VAL A 159 -11.27 -1.45 2.70
N ALA A 160 -11.58 -0.80 1.57
CA ALA A 160 -12.38 0.43 1.54
C ALA A 160 -13.80 0.25 2.10
N GLU A 161 -14.35 -0.99 2.05
CA GLU A 161 -15.64 -1.32 2.71
C GLU A 161 -15.51 -1.53 4.23
N ALA A 162 -14.30 -1.76 4.74
CA ALA A 162 -14.09 -2.24 6.11
C ALA A 162 -13.52 -1.19 7.07
N VAL A 163 -12.93 -0.09 6.56
CA VAL A 163 -12.28 0.94 7.36
C VAL A 163 -12.79 2.34 7.00
N GLU A 164 -12.70 3.26 7.97
CA GLU A 164 -13.03 4.68 7.78
C GLU A 164 -11.80 5.51 7.38
N VAL A 165 -10.58 5.01 7.70
CA VAL A 165 -9.34 5.70 7.33
C VAL A 165 -9.06 5.58 5.83
N PRO A 166 -8.32 6.54 5.23
CA PRO A 166 -7.96 6.49 3.81
C PRO A 166 -7.25 5.19 3.42
N VAL A 167 -7.55 4.70 2.21
CA VAL A 167 -6.88 3.54 1.62
C VAL A 167 -5.87 4.00 0.57
N ILE A 168 -4.68 3.41 0.60
CA ILE A 168 -3.60 3.60 -0.36
C ILE A 168 -3.54 2.35 -1.24
N GLY A 169 -3.75 2.51 -2.53
CA GLY A 169 -3.72 1.40 -3.49
C GLY A 169 -2.29 1.07 -3.93
N CYS A 170 -1.89 -0.20 -3.79
CA CYS A 170 -0.56 -0.68 -4.21
C CYS A 170 -0.66 -2.04 -4.89
N GLY A 171 -0.12 -2.15 -6.11
CA GLY A 171 0.01 -3.44 -6.81
C GLY A 171 -0.35 -3.39 -8.29
N GLY A 172 0.64 -3.48 -9.16
CA GLY A 172 0.46 -3.62 -10.60
C GLY A 172 -0.01 -2.40 -11.36
N VAL A 173 -0.03 -1.22 -10.75
CA VAL A 173 -0.31 0.05 -11.43
C VAL A 173 0.82 0.35 -12.41
N THR A 174 0.48 0.50 -13.69
CA THR A 174 1.41 0.79 -14.79
C THR A 174 0.94 1.93 -15.68
N THR A 175 -0.36 2.18 -15.74
CA THR A 175 -0.98 3.22 -16.55
C THR A 175 -1.91 4.09 -15.70
N TRP A 176 -2.37 5.20 -16.29
CA TRP A 176 -3.34 6.07 -15.62
C TRP A 176 -4.73 5.42 -15.51
N GLU A 177 -5.09 4.54 -16.44
CA GLU A 177 -6.33 3.74 -16.38
C GLU A 177 -6.30 2.83 -15.16
N ASP A 178 -5.18 2.13 -14.93
CA ASP A 178 -4.99 1.33 -13.72
C ASP A 178 -5.21 2.19 -12.47
N ALA A 179 -4.62 3.38 -12.43
CA ALA A 179 -4.75 4.30 -11.32
C ALA A 179 -6.20 4.74 -11.08
N VAL A 180 -6.95 5.05 -12.14
CA VAL A 180 -8.37 5.41 -12.04
C VAL A 180 -9.21 4.25 -11.52
N GLU A 181 -8.94 3.00 -11.94
CA GLU A 181 -9.62 1.82 -11.37
C GLU A 181 -9.44 1.75 -9.84
N TYR A 182 -8.23 2.01 -9.34
CA TYR A 182 -7.98 2.04 -7.90
C TYR A 182 -8.69 3.17 -7.17
N LEU A 183 -8.74 4.37 -7.76
CA LEU A 183 -9.51 5.48 -7.20
C LEU A 183 -11.00 5.13 -7.12
N LEU A 184 -11.56 4.58 -8.19
CA LEU A 184 -12.96 4.13 -8.24
C LEU A 184 -13.24 3.03 -7.21
N ALA A 185 -12.28 2.16 -6.91
CA ALA A 185 -12.38 1.11 -5.91
C ALA A 185 -12.20 1.61 -4.46
N GLY A 186 -11.91 2.91 -4.23
CA GLY A 186 -11.84 3.51 -2.91
C GLY A 186 -10.44 3.94 -2.47
N ALA A 187 -9.40 3.77 -3.30
CA ALA A 187 -8.09 4.29 -2.97
C ALA A 187 -8.07 5.83 -3.05
N SER A 188 -7.45 6.49 -2.07
CA SER A 188 -7.24 7.93 -2.02
C SER A 188 -5.85 8.36 -2.51
N MET A 189 -4.90 7.43 -2.50
CA MET A 189 -3.52 7.58 -2.95
C MET A 189 -3.04 6.27 -3.57
N LEU A 190 -1.96 6.31 -4.34
CA LEU A 190 -1.40 5.15 -5.03
C LEU A 190 0.10 5.04 -4.82
N GLU A 191 0.58 3.81 -4.66
CA GLU A 191 1.99 3.47 -4.72
C GLU A 191 2.33 2.75 -6.02
N ILE A 192 3.37 3.22 -6.69
CA ILE A 192 3.88 2.63 -7.92
C ILE A 192 5.32 2.18 -7.68
N GLY A 193 5.57 0.86 -7.72
CA GLY A 193 6.90 0.29 -7.54
C GLY A 193 7.43 -0.35 -8.82
N THR A 194 6.97 -1.56 -9.14
CA THR A 194 7.51 -2.39 -10.24
C THR A 194 7.50 -1.71 -11.61
N ALA A 195 6.53 -0.83 -11.88
CA ALA A 195 6.45 -0.11 -13.16
C ALA A 195 7.69 0.74 -13.45
N VAL A 196 8.38 1.25 -12.42
CA VAL A 196 9.64 1.99 -12.57
C VAL A 196 10.71 1.15 -13.27
N MET A 197 10.73 -0.16 -13.06
CA MET A 197 11.70 -1.08 -13.69
C MET A 197 11.51 -1.21 -15.21
N THR A 198 10.28 -0.99 -15.69
CA THR A 198 9.92 -1.18 -17.10
C THR A 198 9.67 0.14 -17.85
N HIS A 199 9.23 1.18 -17.14
CA HIS A 199 8.81 2.47 -17.72
C HIS A 199 9.68 3.65 -17.23
N GLY A 200 10.65 3.42 -16.33
CA GLY A 200 11.42 4.52 -15.73
C GLY A 200 10.58 5.38 -14.77
N PHE A 201 11.17 6.45 -14.28
CA PHE A 201 10.51 7.38 -13.35
C PHE A 201 9.41 8.23 -14.03
N GLU A 202 9.40 8.29 -15.36
CA GLU A 202 8.40 9.00 -16.17
C GLU A 202 6.98 8.46 -15.92
N VAL A 203 6.84 7.22 -15.46
CA VAL A 203 5.55 6.61 -15.14
C VAL A 203 4.73 7.44 -14.15
N TYR A 204 5.36 8.06 -13.17
CA TYR A 204 4.66 8.92 -12.20
C TYR A 204 4.03 10.15 -12.87
N GLY A 205 4.78 10.81 -13.74
CA GLY A 205 4.27 11.95 -14.52
C GLY A 205 3.16 11.57 -15.47
N GLN A 206 3.32 10.44 -16.18
CA GLN A 206 2.32 9.93 -17.12
C GLN A 206 1.00 9.56 -16.42
N VAL A 207 1.07 8.86 -15.30
CA VAL A 207 -0.10 8.49 -14.49
C VAL A 207 -0.80 9.76 -13.98
N ASN A 208 -0.08 10.71 -13.40
CA ASN A 208 -0.66 11.94 -12.88
C ASN A 208 -1.32 12.79 -13.99
N MET A 209 -0.71 12.89 -15.16
CA MET A 209 -1.31 13.59 -16.30
C MET A 209 -2.58 12.90 -16.77
N GLY A 210 -2.58 11.58 -16.84
CA GLY A 210 -3.74 10.80 -17.26
C GLY A 210 -4.91 10.93 -16.29
N ILE A 211 -4.65 10.85 -14.98
CA ILE A 211 -5.69 11.09 -13.95
C ILE A 211 -6.28 12.50 -14.11
N ARG A 212 -5.43 13.53 -14.25
CA ARG A 212 -5.91 14.90 -14.45
C ARG A 212 -6.84 15.01 -15.65
N ARG A 213 -6.41 14.45 -16.80
CA ARG A 213 -7.22 14.44 -18.02
C ARG A 213 -8.55 13.72 -17.80
N TYR A 214 -8.54 12.55 -17.13
CA TYR A 214 -9.76 11.82 -16.80
C TYR A 214 -10.73 12.67 -15.98
N LEU A 215 -10.24 13.41 -14.99
CA LEU A 215 -11.05 14.29 -14.17
C LEU A 215 -11.68 15.42 -15.02
N GLU A 216 -10.87 16.07 -15.86
CA GLU A 216 -11.31 17.15 -16.75
C GLU A 216 -12.36 16.66 -17.76
N ASP A 217 -12.09 15.55 -18.45
CA ASP A 217 -12.98 14.97 -19.46
C ASP A 217 -14.33 14.53 -18.87
N ASN A 218 -14.39 14.19 -17.58
CA ASN A 218 -15.61 13.77 -16.89
C ASN A 218 -16.21 14.84 -15.96
N GLY A 219 -15.67 16.06 -15.96
CA GLY A 219 -16.23 17.20 -15.21
C GLY A 219 -16.04 17.12 -13.69
N PHE A 220 -15.06 16.35 -13.21
CA PHE A 220 -14.72 16.28 -11.79
C PHE A 220 -13.77 17.42 -11.40
N SER A 221 -13.97 18.02 -10.24
CA SER A 221 -13.12 19.09 -9.72
C SER A 221 -11.86 18.56 -9.01
N GLY A 222 -11.83 17.28 -8.65
CA GLY A 222 -10.70 16.63 -8.00
C GLY A 222 -10.92 15.16 -7.70
N ILE A 223 -9.84 14.46 -7.30
CA ILE A 223 -9.87 13.02 -7.06
C ILE A 223 -10.88 12.60 -5.99
N LYS A 224 -11.15 13.45 -5.00
CA LYS A 224 -12.11 13.15 -3.92
C LYS A 224 -13.53 12.85 -4.44
N GLU A 225 -13.87 13.35 -5.61
CA GLU A 225 -15.18 13.07 -6.24
C GLU A 225 -15.22 11.71 -6.94
N VAL A 226 -14.05 11.10 -7.19
CA VAL A 226 -13.90 9.82 -7.89
C VAL A 226 -13.69 8.66 -6.92
N VAL A 227 -13.09 8.95 -5.75
CA VAL A 227 -12.80 7.91 -4.75
C VAL A 227 -14.06 7.17 -4.34
N GLY A 228 -14.06 5.85 -4.55
CA GLY A 228 -15.14 4.96 -4.16
C GLY A 228 -16.41 5.05 -5.02
N LEU A 229 -16.40 5.76 -6.17
CA LEU A 229 -17.59 5.87 -7.01
C LEU A 229 -18.12 4.51 -7.50
N ALA A 230 -17.27 3.51 -7.66
CA ALA A 230 -17.71 2.20 -8.10
C ALA A 230 -18.53 1.43 -7.05
N HIS A 231 -18.46 1.83 -5.75
CA HIS A 231 -19.31 1.28 -4.69
C HIS A 231 -20.75 1.81 -4.71
N GLN A 232 -21.02 2.89 -5.45
CA GLN A 232 -22.37 3.45 -5.55
C GLN A 232 -23.26 2.52 -6.38
N THR A 233 -24.51 2.35 -5.95
CA THR A 233 -25.51 1.55 -6.69
C THR A 233 -25.92 2.24 -7.99
N GLY A 234 -26.41 1.44 -8.96
CA GLY A 234 -26.79 1.95 -10.27
C GLY A 234 -27.83 3.09 -10.25
N GLU A 235 -28.67 3.18 -9.22
CA GLU A 235 -29.65 4.27 -9.05
C GLU A 235 -28.97 5.61 -8.72
N GLU A 236 -27.92 5.60 -7.92
CA GLU A 236 -27.13 6.80 -7.60
C GLU A 236 -26.25 7.23 -8.78
N GLN A 237 -25.72 6.27 -9.54
CA GLN A 237 -24.93 6.53 -10.76
C GLN A 237 -25.81 7.14 -11.87
N SER A 238 -27.05 6.65 -12.07
CA SER A 238 -27.98 7.17 -13.07
C SER A 238 -28.31 8.64 -12.84
N SER A 239 -28.50 9.07 -11.59
CA SER A 239 -28.78 10.47 -11.24
C SER A 239 -27.62 11.43 -11.56
N ARG A 240 -26.38 10.93 -11.65
CA ARG A 240 -25.19 11.71 -12.05
C ARG A 240 -25.00 11.72 -13.57
N ALA A 241 -25.24 10.57 -14.25
CA ALA A 241 -25.17 10.47 -15.71
C ALA A 241 -26.15 11.44 -16.38
N ASP A 242 -27.35 11.59 -15.84
CA ASP A 242 -28.35 12.57 -16.32
C ASP A 242 -27.89 14.03 -16.17
N ARG A 243 -26.99 14.31 -15.24
CA ARG A 243 -26.38 15.64 -15.04
C ARG A 243 -25.18 15.91 -15.94
N CYS A 244 -24.47 14.88 -16.37
CA CYS A 244 -23.26 15.01 -17.20
C CYS A 244 -23.50 15.00 -18.70
N ASN A 245 -24.77 14.84 -19.18
CA ASN A 245 -25.16 14.92 -20.60
C ASN A 245 -24.25 14.06 -21.53
N ILE A 246 -23.94 12.83 -21.11
CA ILE A 246 -23.18 11.89 -21.95
C ILE A 246 -24.16 11.39 -23.03
N ARG A 247 -24.04 11.99 -24.22
CA ARG A 247 -24.61 11.41 -25.44
C ARG A 247 -23.78 10.17 -25.79
N VAL A 248 -24.39 8.99 -25.71
CA VAL A 248 -23.91 7.75 -26.29
C VAL A 248 -23.90 7.88 -27.81
#